data_59ce137f9b1d1010f6ae366487c36b78
#
_entry.id   59ce137f9b1d1010f6ae366487c36b78
#
_cell.length_a   1.000
_cell.length_b   1.000
_cell.length_c   1.000
_cell.angle_alpha   90.00
_cell.angle_beta   90.00
_cell.angle_gamma   90.00
#
_symmetry.space_group_name_H-M   'P 1'
#
loop_
_entity.id
_entity.type
_entity.pdbx_description
1 polymer ?
#
loop_
_entity_poly.entity_id
_entity_poly.type
_entity_poly.pdbx_seq_one_letter_code
_entity_poly.pdbx_strand_id
1 'polypeptide(L)'
;MNNKVSIGLALSGGGHKGLAHAGVLQFLEEQNIQIDVISGTSAGAIVGGLYAVGKKPAEILDFFKSVKLFSWNHLSFSKAGLLDAEKFIDYLDVVFGETKLVDFPKEMYISATDINSGRLKTFSRYTKAKEAIAASSAFPGIFSPVQIEGRLYCDGGILANFPANIIQGRCDFLIGVNLDTQETTVKESKEFSSIKSVVLRAIEIMMKQNVATQDNLCDWCILPLKSTDYSTFETSKDRMDEIFHLGYEAAKKGFETVRKKLIKANKSADYK
;
A
#
# COMPACT_ATOMS: atom_id res chain seq x y z
N MET A 1 -19.17 19.61 22.04
CA MET A 1 -18.91 18.98 20.74
C MET A 1 -18.17 17.70 21.03
N ASN A 2 -18.76 16.52 20.75
CA ASN A 2 -18.04 15.25 20.93
C ASN A 2 -16.88 15.23 19.95
N ASN A 3 -15.66 15.40 20.44
CA ASN A 3 -14.46 15.22 19.64
C ASN A 3 -14.29 13.72 19.35
N LYS A 4 -14.82 13.27 18.21
CA LYS A 4 -14.55 11.92 17.71
C LYS A 4 -13.04 11.75 17.54
N VAL A 5 -12.48 10.67 18.08
CA VAL A 5 -11.07 10.31 17.85
C VAL A 5 -10.86 10.04 16.37
N SER A 6 -9.90 10.72 15.78
CA SER A 6 -9.50 10.50 14.39
C SER A 6 -8.56 9.31 14.28
N ILE A 7 -8.85 8.39 13.33
CA ILE A 7 -8.08 7.18 13.13
C ILE A 7 -7.34 7.24 11.80
N GLY A 8 -6.02 7.10 11.87
CA GLY A 8 -5.13 6.99 10.74
C GLY A 8 -4.82 5.54 10.38
N LEU A 9 -4.61 5.27 9.09
CA LEU A 9 -4.23 3.96 8.56
C LEU A 9 -3.04 4.08 7.62
N ALA A 10 -1.91 3.50 8.01
CA ALA A 10 -0.71 3.41 7.16
C ALA A 10 -0.62 2.01 6.52
N LEU A 11 -0.48 1.96 5.19
CA LEU A 11 -0.46 0.74 4.38
C LEU A 11 0.85 0.61 3.62
N SER A 12 1.62 -0.45 3.90
CA SER A 12 2.90 -0.70 3.23
C SER A 12 2.75 -1.15 1.78
N GLY A 13 3.84 -1.07 1.02
CA GLY A 13 3.98 -1.75 -0.26
C GLY A 13 4.03 -3.27 -0.09
N GLY A 14 3.88 -4.01 -1.22
CA GLY A 14 3.96 -5.48 -1.17
C GLY A 14 3.38 -6.22 -2.39
N GLY A 15 3.01 -5.53 -3.47
CA GLY A 15 2.39 -6.12 -4.65
C GLY A 15 1.06 -6.81 -4.33
N HIS A 16 0.82 -8.03 -4.83
CA HIS A 16 -0.43 -8.76 -4.56
C HIS A 16 -0.64 -9.13 -3.07
N LYS A 17 0.43 -9.14 -2.26
CA LYS A 17 0.30 -9.26 -0.79
C LYS A 17 -0.54 -8.12 -0.20
N GLY A 18 -0.69 -6.99 -0.92
CA GLY A 18 -1.58 -5.90 -0.58
C GLY A 18 -3.03 -6.30 -0.34
N LEU A 19 -3.47 -7.46 -0.84
CA LEU A 19 -4.79 -8.02 -0.52
C LEU A 19 -5.01 -8.27 0.97
N ALA A 20 -3.94 -8.48 1.75
CA ALA A 20 -4.05 -8.55 3.19
C ALA A 20 -4.50 -7.22 3.81
N HIS A 21 -4.17 -6.07 3.21
CA HIS A 21 -4.72 -4.77 3.62
C HIS A 21 -6.24 -4.74 3.50
N ALA A 22 -6.78 -5.28 2.38
CA ALA A 22 -8.23 -5.35 2.19
C ALA A 22 -8.90 -6.27 3.23
N GLY A 23 -8.26 -7.39 3.60
CA GLY A 23 -8.72 -8.24 4.68
C GLY A 23 -8.74 -7.53 6.04
N VAL A 24 -7.70 -6.74 6.34
CA VAL A 24 -7.67 -5.90 7.55
C VAL A 24 -8.82 -4.88 7.53
N LEU A 25 -9.04 -4.20 6.41
CA LEU A 25 -10.13 -3.24 6.25
C LEU A 25 -11.51 -3.88 6.46
N GLN A 26 -11.72 -5.12 5.99
CA GLN A 26 -12.95 -5.87 6.22
C GLN A 26 -13.21 -6.04 7.73
N PHE A 27 -12.18 -6.47 8.48
CA PHE A 27 -12.30 -6.60 9.93
C PHE A 27 -12.58 -5.27 10.62
N LEU A 28 -11.87 -4.19 10.23
CA LEU A 28 -12.07 -2.87 10.82
C LEU A 28 -13.50 -2.34 10.58
N GLU A 29 -14.06 -2.53 9.38
CA GLU A 29 -15.47 -2.17 9.10
C GLU A 29 -16.45 -2.97 9.97
N GLU A 30 -16.24 -4.27 10.13
CA GLU A 30 -17.08 -5.12 11.01
C GLU A 30 -17.03 -4.71 12.48
N GLN A 31 -15.91 -4.12 12.91
CA GLN A 31 -15.78 -3.55 14.25
C GLN A 31 -16.25 -2.09 14.34
N ASN A 32 -16.85 -1.53 13.27
CA ASN A 32 -17.28 -0.14 13.17
C ASN A 32 -16.14 0.88 13.39
N ILE A 33 -14.90 0.52 13.05
CA ILE A 33 -13.74 1.40 13.13
C ILE A 33 -13.68 2.22 11.82
N GLN A 34 -13.94 3.52 11.93
CA GLN A 34 -13.91 4.43 10.78
C GLN A 34 -12.52 5.03 10.62
N ILE A 35 -11.95 4.88 9.44
CA ILE A 35 -10.67 5.47 9.08
C ILE A 35 -10.92 6.88 8.52
N ASP A 36 -10.18 7.86 9.02
CA ASP A 36 -10.31 9.27 8.65
C ASP A 36 -9.18 9.71 7.70
N VAL A 37 -7.94 9.24 7.91
CA VAL A 37 -6.77 9.56 7.09
C VAL A 37 -5.97 8.31 6.74
N ILE A 38 -5.49 8.22 5.51
CA ILE A 38 -4.76 7.05 4.99
C ILE A 38 -3.43 7.51 4.39
N SER A 39 -2.36 6.76 4.64
CA SER A 39 -1.13 6.84 3.87
C SER A 39 -0.82 5.48 3.23
N GLY A 40 -0.35 5.48 1.99
CA GLY A 40 -0.06 4.24 1.28
C GLY A 40 1.12 4.34 0.33
N THR A 41 1.81 3.21 0.18
CA THR A 41 2.90 3.02 -0.79
C THR A 41 2.59 1.81 -1.66
N SER A 42 2.78 1.92 -2.99
CA SER A 42 2.63 0.80 -3.93
C SER A 42 1.27 0.09 -3.76
N ALA A 43 1.26 -1.20 -3.41
CA ALA A 43 0.02 -1.94 -3.12
C ALA A 43 -0.84 -1.24 -2.05
N GLY A 44 -0.23 -0.64 -1.03
CA GLY A 44 -0.93 0.15 -0.02
C GLY A 44 -1.57 1.42 -0.60
N ALA A 45 -0.95 2.03 -1.62
CA ALA A 45 -1.56 3.14 -2.35
C ALA A 45 -2.77 2.69 -3.19
N ILE A 46 -2.69 1.50 -3.81
CA ILE A 46 -3.81 0.94 -4.58
C ILE A 46 -4.99 0.64 -3.63
N VAL A 47 -4.76 -0.16 -2.59
CA VAL A 47 -5.81 -0.57 -1.64
C VAL A 47 -6.37 0.65 -0.90
N GLY A 48 -5.48 1.52 -0.39
CA GLY A 48 -5.87 2.73 0.32
C GLY A 48 -6.65 3.70 -0.55
N GLY A 49 -6.26 3.89 -1.81
CA GLY A 49 -6.96 4.74 -2.78
C GLY A 49 -8.35 4.20 -3.13
N LEU A 50 -8.46 2.90 -3.42
CA LEU A 50 -9.74 2.24 -3.67
C LEU A 50 -10.68 2.36 -2.46
N TYR A 51 -10.15 2.17 -1.25
CA TYR A 51 -10.92 2.32 -0.03
C TYR A 51 -11.30 3.78 0.25
N ALA A 52 -10.38 4.72 0.01
CA ALA A 52 -10.61 6.14 0.25
C ALA A 52 -11.69 6.72 -0.67
N VAL A 53 -11.81 6.22 -1.91
CA VAL A 53 -12.88 6.62 -2.85
C VAL A 53 -14.23 5.93 -2.54
N GLY A 54 -14.26 5.00 -1.60
CA GLY A 54 -15.49 4.36 -1.11
C GLY A 54 -15.71 2.91 -1.55
N LYS A 55 -14.70 2.26 -2.18
CA LYS A 55 -14.80 0.83 -2.50
C LYS A 55 -14.77 -0.02 -1.24
N LYS A 56 -15.60 -1.05 -1.22
CA LYS A 56 -15.64 -2.04 -0.15
C LYS A 56 -14.47 -3.03 -0.25
N PRO A 57 -14.02 -3.64 0.86
CA PRO A 57 -12.92 -4.61 0.84
C PRO A 57 -13.10 -5.76 -0.14
N ALA A 58 -14.32 -6.27 -0.33
CA ALA A 58 -14.63 -7.29 -1.32
C ALA A 58 -14.45 -6.77 -2.77
N GLU A 59 -14.86 -5.53 -3.06
CA GLU A 59 -14.67 -4.90 -4.37
C GLU A 59 -13.17 -4.67 -4.67
N ILE A 60 -12.37 -4.42 -3.62
CA ILE A 60 -10.90 -4.30 -3.74
C ILE A 60 -10.29 -5.66 -4.11
N LEU A 61 -10.73 -6.74 -3.47
CA LEU A 61 -10.32 -8.10 -3.81
C LEU A 61 -10.67 -8.44 -5.28
N ASP A 62 -11.89 -8.12 -5.71
CA ASP A 62 -12.34 -8.34 -7.09
C ASP A 62 -11.53 -7.50 -8.10
N PHE A 63 -11.19 -6.26 -7.75
CA PHE A 63 -10.30 -5.44 -8.57
C PHE A 63 -8.97 -6.16 -8.81
N PHE A 64 -8.27 -6.63 -7.78
CA PHE A 64 -7.01 -7.34 -7.94
C PHE A 64 -7.15 -8.64 -8.75
N LYS A 65 -8.26 -9.38 -8.60
CA LYS A 65 -8.55 -10.59 -9.39
C LYS A 65 -8.85 -10.30 -10.86
N SER A 66 -9.32 -9.09 -11.18
CA SER A 66 -9.67 -8.67 -12.53
C SER A 66 -8.49 -8.09 -13.31
N VAL A 67 -7.56 -7.44 -12.61
CA VAL A 67 -6.43 -6.74 -13.21
C VAL A 67 -5.34 -7.73 -13.62
N LYS A 68 -5.20 -7.93 -14.95
CA LYS A 68 -4.16 -8.80 -15.53
C LYS A 68 -2.86 -8.03 -15.75
N LEU A 69 -2.27 -7.44 -14.69
CA LEU A 69 -1.08 -6.59 -14.78
C LEU A 69 0.13 -7.29 -15.43
N PHE A 70 0.22 -8.63 -15.32
CA PHE A 70 1.35 -9.42 -15.79
C PHE A 70 1.04 -10.28 -17.02
N SER A 71 0.01 -9.94 -17.81
CA SER A 71 -0.21 -10.64 -19.08
C SER A 71 0.84 -10.23 -20.12
N TRP A 72 1.28 -11.19 -20.94
CA TRP A 72 2.28 -10.98 -22.01
C TRP A 72 1.93 -9.84 -22.97
N ASN A 73 0.66 -9.45 -23.07
CA ASN A 73 0.18 -8.37 -23.93
C ASN A 73 0.56 -6.97 -23.42
N HIS A 74 1.16 -6.84 -22.23
CA HIS A 74 1.57 -5.58 -21.63
C HIS A 74 3.08 -5.35 -21.68
N LEU A 75 3.85 -6.18 -22.41
CA LEU A 75 5.30 -6.02 -22.58
C LEU A 75 5.58 -4.72 -23.33
N SER A 76 6.44 -3.89 -22.76
CA SER A 76 6.97 -2.68 -23.39
C SER A 76 8.37 -2.99 -23.94
N PHE A 77 8.55 -2.84 -25.25
CA PHE A 77 9.86 -2.99 -25.89
C PHE A 77 10.60 -1.66 -26.10
N SER A 78 9.92 -0.53 -25.83
CA SER A 78 10.43 0.81 -26.15
C SER A 78 10.62 1.73 -24.93
N LYS A 79 10.17 1.33 -23.74
CA LYS A 79 10.24 2.12 -22.51
C LYS A 79 11.16 1.46 -21.48
N ALA A 80 11.61 2.22 -20.48
CA ALA A 80 12.49 1.77 -19.41
C ALA A 80 11.77 0.88 -18.36
N GLY A 81 11.07 -0.16 -18.83
CA GLY A 81 10.35 -1.14 -17.99
C GLY A 81 9.82 -2.29 -18.86
N LEU A 82 9.57 -3.45 -18.27
CA LEU A 82 8.99 -4.60 -18.98
C LEU A 82 7.50 -4.40 -19.27
N LEU A 83 6.80 -3.71 -18.36
CA LEU A 83 5.38 -3.42 -18.44
C LEU A 83 5.17 -1.92 -18.59
N ASP A 84 4.19 -1.55 -19.41
CA ASP A 84 3.83 -0.16 -19.57
C ASP A 84 2.95 0.32 -18.42
N ALA A 85 3.45 1.31 -17.65
CA ALA A 85 2.69 1.93 -16.57
C ALA A 85 1.42 2.65 -17.08
N GLU A 86 1.38 3.09 -18.37
CA GLU A 86 0.19 3.71 -18.95
C GLU A 86 -0.98 2.72 -19.00
N LYS A 87 -0.74 1.44 -19.30
CA LYS A 87 -1.79 0.43 -19.26
C LYS A 87 -2.32 0.17 -17.84
N PHE A 88 -1.48 0.33 -16.83
CA PHE A 88 -1.96 0.28 -15.46
C PHE A 88 -2.83 1.50 -15.13
N ILE A 89 -2.46 2.67 -15.64
CA ILE A 89 -3.28 3.88 -15.53
C ILE A 89 -4.66 3.68 -16.14
N ASP A 90 -4.79 2.96 -17.26
CA ASP A 90 -6.10 2.66 -17.89
C ASP A 90 -7.02 1.86 -16.93
N TYR A 91 -6.49 0.89 -16.18
CA TYR A 91 -7.27 0.18 -15.15
C TYR A 91 -7.69 1.11 -14.01
N LEU A 92 -6.81 2.01 -13.60
CA LEU A 92 -7.11 2.99 -12.55
C LEU A 92 -8.10 4.04 -13.04
N ASP A 93 -8.08 4.39 -14.33
CA ASP A 93 -8.99 5.36 -14.95
C ASP A 93 -10.45 4.92 -14.85
N VAL A 94 -10.72 3.62 -14.98
CA VAL A 94 -12.07 3.05 -14.82
C VAL A 94 -12.66 3.35 -13.44
N VAL A 95 -11.81 3.43 -12.41
CA VAL A 95 -12.27 3.66 -11.03
C VAL A 95 -12.20 5.14 -10.65
N PHE A 96 -11.12 5.81 -10.99
CA PHE A 96 -10.80 7.14 -10.48
C PHE A 96 -11.08 8.27 -11.49
N GLY A 97 -11.07 7.98 -12.81
CA GLY A 97 -11.24 9.01 -13.84
C GLY A 97 -10.32 10.21 -13.60
N GLU A 98 -10.87 11.41 -13.57
CA GLU A 98 -10.16 12.65 -13.29
C GLU A 98 -10.19 13.07 -11.79
N THR A 99 -10.68 12.20 -10.92
CA THR A 99 -10.81 12.46 -9.48
C THR A 99 -9.43 12.78 -8.86
N LYS A 100 -9.37 13.85 -8.10
CA LYS A 100 -8.21 14.24 -7.31
C LYS A 100 -8.30 13.69 -5.90
N LEU A 101 -7.16 13.59 -5.21
CA LEU A 101 -7.13 13.06 -3.84
C LEU A 101 -7.94 13.93 -2.86
N VAL A 102 -8.14 15.22 -3.14
CA VAL A 102 -8.99 16.10 -2.33
C VAL A 102 -10.48 15.77 -2.44
N ASP A 103 -10.88 15.10 -3.51
CA ASP A 103 -12.29 14.74 -3.76
C ASP A 103 -12.69 13.43 -3.05
N PHE A 104 -11.73 12.77 -2.42
CA PHE A 104 -12.00 11.53 -1.69
C PHE A 104 -12.74 11.81 -0.37
N PRO A 105 -13.70 10.95 0.00
CA PRO A 105 -14.35 11.01 1.32
C PRO A 105 -13.39 10.89 2.51
N LYS A 106 -12.23 10.26 2.31
CA LYS A 106 -11.17 10.10 3.32
C LYS A 106 -9.90 10.79 2.84
N GLU A 107 -9.20 11.44 3.76
CA GLU A 107 -7.92 12.08 3.42
C GLU A 107 -6.88 11.03 3.03
N MET A 108 -6.20 11.22 1.89
CA MET A 108 -5.24 10.23 1.35
C MET A 108 -3.90 10.88 1.01
N TYR A 109 -2.83 10.21 1.45
CA TYR A 109 -1.44 10.52 1.14
C TYR A 109 -0.78 9.33 0.44
N ILE A 110 -0.09 9.58 -0.67
CA ILE A 110 0.54 8.55 -1.48
C ILE A 110 2.02 8.88 -1.64
N SER A 111 2.89 7.93 -1.30
CA SER A 111 4.34 8.11 -1.45
C SER A 111 4.83 7.58 -2.79
N ALA A 112 5.75 8.30 -3.43
CA ALA A 112 6.51 7.87 -4.61
C ALA A 112 7.95 8.35 -4.52
N THR A 113 8.84 7.78 -5.32
CA THR A 113 10.24 8.20 -5.42
C THR A 113 10.42 9.07 -6.66
N ASP A 114 10.76 10.34 -6.47
CA ASP A 114 11.18 11.25 -7.56
C ASP A 114 12.58 10.86 -8.02
N ILE A 115 12.70 10.27 -9.20
CA ILE A 115 14.00 9.81 -9.73
C ILE A 115 14.90 10.99 -10.12
N ASN A 116 14.32 12.10 -10.56
CA ASN A 116 15.10 13.27 -10.97
C ASN A 116 15.87 13.90 -9.80
N SER A 117 15.29 13.87 -8.60
CA SER A 117 15.89 14.47 -7.40
C SER A 117 16.43 13.46 -6.36
N GLY A 118 16.07 12.17 -6.49
CA GLY A 118 16.38 11.15 -5.50
C GLY A 118 15.65 11.34 -4.16
N ARG A 119 14.50 12.04 -4.15
CA ARG A 119 13.76 12.38 -2.94
C ARG A 119 12.40 11.69 -2.88
N LEU A 120 11.93 11.46 -1.66
CA LEU A 120 10.55 11.04 -1.43
C LEU A 120 9.59 12.16 -1.83
N LYS A 121 8.59 11.81 -2.64
CA LYS A 121 7.44 12.66 -2.96
C LYS A 121 6.22 12.11 -2.24
N THR A 122 5.52 12.97 -1.52
CA THR A 122 4.18 12.68 -1.00
C THR A 122 3.16 13.42 -1.85
N PHE A 123 2.32 12.67 -2.56
CA PHE A 123 1.18 13.21 -3.27
C PHE A 123 -0.01 13.38 -2.33
N SER A 124 -0.74 14.47 -2.48
CA SER A 124 -1.94 14.77 -1.71
C SER A 124 -2.84 15.76 -2.45
N ARG A 125 -4.04 15.96 -1.94
CA ARG A 125 -5.01 16.99 -2.35
C ARG A 125 -5.22 17.11 -3.87
N TYR A 126 -4.45 17.94 -4.57
CA TYR A 126 -4.73 18.34 -5.96
C TYR A 126 -4.16 17.40 -7.02
N THR A 127 -3.43 16.38 -6.62
CA THR A 127 -2.91 15.36 -7.55
C THR A 127 -4.04 14.42 -7.97
N LYS A 128 -4.08 14.06 -9.27
CA LYS A 128 -5.02 13.04 -9.77
C LYS A 128 -4.70 11.69 -9.13
N ALA A 129 -5.73 11.02 -8.64
CA ALA A 129 -5.57 9.76 -7.90
C ALA A 129 -4.89 8.68 -8.73
N LYS A 130 -5.33 8.48 -9.99
CA LYS A 130 -4.75 7.49 -10.90
C LYS A 130 -3.26 7.69 -11.14
N GLU A 131 -2.83 8.95 -11.31
CA GLU A 131 -1.42 9.29 -11.55
C GLU A 131 -0.57 9.04 -10.29
N ALA A 132 -1.04 9.47 -9.12
CA ALA A 132 -0.34 9.28 -7.86
C ALA A 132 -0.18 7.79 -7.50
N ILE A 133 -1.26 6.98 -7.69
CA ILE A 133 -1.25 5.54 -7.44
C ILE A 133 -0.31 4.83 -8.42
N ALA A 134 -0.39 5.17 -9.72
CA ALA A 134 0.49 4.59 -10.74
C ALA A 134 1.97 4.90 -10.45
N ALA A 135 2.29 6.16 -10.12
CA ALA A 135 3.64 6.58 -9.74
C ALA A 135 4.17 5.81 -8.52
N SER A 136 3.31 5.67 -7.49
CA SER A 136 3.63 4.92 -6.27
C SER A 136 3.86 3.42 -6.53
N SER A 137 3.29 2.87 -7.59
CA SER A 137 3.32 1.44 -7.93
C SER A 137 4.27 1.11 -9.07
N ALA A 138 4.99 2.11 -9.60
CA ALA A 138 5.94 1.93 -10.71
C ALA A 138 7.24 1.27 -10.23
N PHE A 139 7.19 -0.03 -9.91
CA PHE A 139 8.33 -0.80 -9.40
C PHE A 139 9.45 -0.88 -10.45
N PRO A 140 10.70 -0.44 -10.11
CA PRO A 140 11.80 -0.37 -11.06
C PRO A 140 12.15 -1.73 -11.66
N GLY A 141 12.38 -1.76 -12.98
CA GLY A 141 12.67 -2.99 -13.73
C GLY A 141 11.43 -3.84 -14.06
N ILE A 142 10.27 -3.52 -13.50
CA ILE A 142 8.97 -4.13 -13.86
C ILE A 142 8.13 -3.14 -14.64
N PHE A 143 7.82 -1.98 -14.07
CA PHE A 143 7.07 -0.91 -14.74
C PHE A 143 7.98 0.23 -15.21
N SER A 144 7.58 0.89 -16.29
CA SER A 144 8.19 2.16 -16.66
C SER A 144 7.89 3.23 -15.61
N PRO A 145 8.83 4.19 -15.38
CA PRO A 145 8.54 5.34 -14.53
C PRO A 145 7.33 6.14 -15.05
N VAL A 146 6.56 6.71 -14.14
CA VAL A 146 5.40 7.56 -14.46
C VAL A 146 5.83 9.02 -14.49
N GLN A 147 5.47 9.72 -15.56
CA GLN A 147 5.75 11.15 -15.68
C GLN A 147 4.57 11.98 -15.18
N ILE A 148 4.82 12.86 -14.21
CA ILE A 148 3.85 13.83 -13.69
C ILE A 148 4.54 15.20 -13.67
N GLU A 149 3.93 16.20 -14.31
CA GLU A 149 4.44 17.58 -14.35
C GLU A 149 5.93 17.68 -14.75
N GLY A 150 6.35 16.89 -15.73
CA GLY A 150 7.72 16.87 -16.25
C GLY A 150 8.76 16.13 -15.39
N ARG A 151 8.36 15.52 -14.27
CA ARG A 151 9.20 14.70 -13.41
C ARG A 151 8.85 13.23 -13.54
N LEU A 152 9.85 12.36 -13.34
CA LEU A 152 9.72 10.91 -13.40
C LEU A 152 9.66 10.34 -11.99
N TYR A 153 8.67 9.46 -11.76
CA TYR A 153 8.43 8.82 -10.48
C TYR A 153 8.48 7.31 -10.60
N CYS A 154 9.08 6.67 -9.61
CA CYS A 154 9.04 5.23 -9.38
C CYS A 154 8.38 4.91 -8.04
N ASP A 155 8.25 3.62 -7.76
CA ASP A 155 7.66 3.08 -6.55
C ASP A 155 8.18 3.78 -5.28
N GLY A 156 7.25 4.18 -4.43
CA GLY A 156 7.58 4.84 -3.17
C GLY A 156 8.36 3.96 -2.20
N GLY A 157 8.24 2.65 -2.36
CA GLY A 157 8.94 1.66 -1.53
C GLY A 157 10.45 1.75 -1.56
N ILE A 158 11.03 2.36 -2.59
CA ILE A 158 12.50 2.61 -2.65
C ILE A 158 12.95 3.44 -1.43
N LEU A 159 12.15 4.44 -1.02
CA LEU A 159 12.51 5.37 0.06
C LEU A 159 11.60 5.26 1.29
N ALA A 160 10.35 4.84 1.13
CA ALA A 160 9.36 4.75 2.21
C ALA A 160 8.34 3.62 1.92
N ASN A 161 8.75 2.37 2.10
CA ASN A 161 7.87 1.22 1.83
C ASN A 161 6.69 1.13 2.81
N PHE A 162 6.87 1.60 4.05
CA PHE A 162 5.80 1.71 5.03
C PHE A 162 5.66 3.16 5.50
N PRO A 163 4.68 3.94 4.97
CA PRO A 163 4.64 5.39 5.11
C PRO A 163 3.90 5.87 6.38
N ALA A 164 4.15 5.25 7.55
CA ALA A 164 3.49 5.61 8.81
C ALA A 164 3.84 7.04 9.26
N ASN A 165 5.09 7.48 9.05
CA ASN A 165 5.56 8.81 9.39
C ASN A 165 4.85 9.95 8.63
N ILE A 166 4.25 9.66 7.48
CA ILE A 166 3.55 10.69 6.67
C ILE A 166 2.30 11.21 7.38
N ILE A 167 1.61 10.32 8.11
CA ILE A 167 0.37 10.67 8.82
C ILE A 167 0.52 10.65 10.34
N GLN A 168 1.72 10.44 10.85
CA GLN A 168 2.02 10.60 12.27
C GLN A 168 1.70 12.05 12.70
N GLY A 169 0.91 12.19 13.78
CA GLY A 169 0.45 13.49 14.26
C GLY A 169 -0.70 14.13 13.47
N ARG A 170 -1.24 13.42 12.46
CA ARG A 170 -2.46 13.82 11.72
C ARG A 170 -3.71 13.03 12.17
N CYS A 171 -3.55 12.14 13.11
CA CYS A 171 -4.60 11.35 13.73
C CYS A 171 -4.30 11.15 15.21
N ASP A 172 -5.34 10.84 15.99
CA ASP A 172 -5.22 10.58 17.41
C ASP A 172 -4.81 9.11 17.68
N PHE A 173 -5.11 8.19 16.75
CA PHE A 173 -4.73 6.79 16.82
C PHE A 173 -4.28 6.30 15.44
N LEU A 174 -3.05 5.79 15.37
CA LEU A 174 -2.45 5.32 14.13
C LEU A 174 -2.42 3.80 14.06
N ILE A 175 -3.15 3.23 13.10
CA ILE A 175 -3.11 1.82 12.74
C ILE A 175 -2.12 1.66 11.57
N GLY A 176 -1.16 0.75 11.71
CA GLY A 176 -0.25 0.36 10.65
C GLY A 176 -0.53 -1.05 10.16
N VAL A 177 -0.48 -1.28 8.85
CA VAL A 177 -0.49 -2.62 8.27
C VAL A 177 0.78 -2.80 7.45
N ASN A 178 1.70 -3.58 7.98
CA ASN A 178 3.00 -3.81 7.37
C ASN A 178 3.08 -5.24 6.82
N LEU A 179 3.31 -5.36 5.51
CA LEU A 179 3.41 -6.63 4.79
C LEU A 179 4.84 -7.18 4.75
N ASP A 180 5.82 -6.37 5.15
CA ASP A 180 7.19 -6.83 5.23
C ASP A 180 7.38 -7.64 6.52
N THR A 181 7.72 -8.90 6.32
CA THR A 181 8.22 -9.73 7.43
C THR A 181 9.70 -9.42 7.63
N GLN A 182 10.13 -9.29 8.88
CA GLN A 182 11.56 -9.13 9.21
C GLN A 182 12.39 -10.38 8.82
N GLU A 183 11.73 -11.49 8.52
CA GLU A 183 12.39 -12.72 8.07
C GLU A 183 12.88 -12.54 6.63
N THR A 184 14.18 -12.57 6.49
CA THR A 184 14.85 -12.55 5.18
C THR A 184 14.81 -13.95 4.61
N THR A 185 14.04 -14.16 3.53
CA THR A 185 14.13 -15.44 2.79
C THR A 185 15.53 -15.58 2.21
N VAL A 186 16.22 -16.63 2.60
CA VAL A 186 17.46 -17.02 1.95
C VAL A 186 17.10 -17.60 0.58
N LYS A 187 17.55 -16.94 -0.49
CA LYS A 187 17.38 -17.40 -1.87
C LYS A 187 18.62 -18.16 -2.31
N GLU A 188 18.43 -19.19 -3.14
CA GLU A 188 19.54 -19.95 -3.67
C GLU A 188 20.29 -19.18 -4.78
N SER A 189 21.62 -19.36 -4.87
CA SER A 189 22.46 -18.67 -5.86
C SER A 189 22.00 -18.87 -7.30
N LYS A 190 21.37 -20.02 -7.62
CA LYS A 190 20.82 -20.31 -8.97
C LYS A 190 19.69 -19.33 -9.40
N GLU A 191 19.02 -18.68 -8.46
CA GLU A 191 17.97 -17.69 -8.73
C GLU A 191 18.55 -16.38 -9.28
N PHE A 192 19.85 -16.15 -9.13
CA PHE A 192 20.54 -14.93 -9.56
C PHE A 192 21.32 -15.13 -10.87
N SER A 193 20.68 -15.74 -11.87
CA SER A 193 21.29 -16.08 -13.15
C SER A 193 21.33 -14.91 -14.15
N SER A 194 20.75 -13.75 -13.83
CA SER A 194 20.72 -12.59 -14.72
C SER A 194 20.96 -11.28 -13.97
N ILE A 195 21.48 -10.27 -14.67
CA ILE A 195 21.62 -8.91 -14.13
C ILE A 195 20.29 -8.42 -13.56
N LYS A 196 19.18 -8.69 -14.27
CA LYS A 196 17.84 -8.33 -13.83
C LYS A 196 17.50 -8.93 -12.47
N SER A 197 17.70 -10.24 -12.27
CA SER A 197 17.38 -10.91 -11.00
C SER A 197 18.20 -10.35 -9.84
N VAL A 198 19.47 -10.00 -10.08
CA VAL A 198 20.33 -9.36 -9.07
C VAL A 198 19.84 -7.95 -8.72
N VAL A 199 19.54 -7.12 -9.73
CA VAL A 199 19.07 -5.74 -9.53
C VAL A 199 17.73 -5.72 -8.80
N LEU A 200 16.76 -6.56 -9.22
CA LEU A 200 15.45 -6.66 -8.54
C LEU A 200 15.64 -7.07 -7.07
N ARG A 201 16.53 -8.03 -6.80
CA ARG A 201 16.82 -8.45 -5.42
C ARG A 201 17.46 -7.35 -4.58
N ALA A 202 18.38 -6.59 -5.17
CA ALA A 202 19.00 -5.46 -4.48
C ALA A 202 17.96 -4.39 -4.11
N ILE A 203 17.03 -4.07 -5.00
CA ILE A 203 15.91 -3.14 -4.75
C ILE A 203 15.02 -3.68 -3.62
N GLU A 204 14.63 -4.97 -3.67
CA GLU A 204 13.84 -5.59 -2.60
C GLU A 204 14.52 -5.48 -1.22
N ILE A 205 15.84 -5.73 -1.17
CA ILE A 205 16.60 -5.61 0.09
C ILE A 205 16.60 -4.17 0.60
N MET A 206 16.82 -3.19 -0.28
CA MET A 206 16.81 -1.77 0.08
C MET A 206 15.43 -1.33 0.60
N MET A 207 14.36 -1.75 -0.05
CA MET A 207 13.00 -1.43 0.36
C MET A 207 12.68 -1.97 1.76
N LYS A 208 13.16 -3.18 2.10
CA LYS A 208 12.96 -3.78 3.43
C LYS A 208 13.67 -3.03 4.55
N GLN A 209 14.86 -2.51 4.30
CA GLN A 209 15.62 -1.80 5.34
C GLN A 209 14.96 -0.50 5.82
N ASN A 210 14.14 0.12 4.98
CA ASN A 210 13.47 1.39 5.30
C ASN A 210 12.24 1.21 6.22
N VAL A 211 11.85 -0.01 6.55
CA VAL A 211 10.62 -0.33 7.29
C VAL A 211 10.83 -0.45 8.80
N ALA A 212 11.99 -0.94 9.24
CA ALA A 212 12.23 -1.42 10.61
C ALA A 212 11.99 -0.39 11.75
N THR A 213 11.96 0.91 11.45
CA THR A 213 11.73 1.96 12.44
C THR A 213 10.30 2.49 12.46
N GLN A 214 9.52 2.21 11.43
CA GLN A 214 8.19 2.78 11.23
C GLN A 214 7.09 2.06 12.03
N ASP A 215 7.28 0.78 12.34
CA ASP A 215 6.32 -0.01 13.13
C ASP A 215 6.08 0.60 14.51
N ASN A 216 7.12 1.18 15.11
CA ASN A 216 7.07 1.82 16.43
C ASN A 216 6.29 3.16 16.44
N LEU A 217 5.96 3.72 15.27
CA LEU A 217 5.16 4.92 15.15
C LEU A 217 3.67 4.65 15.29
N CYS A 218 3.26 3.39 15.14
CA CYS A 218 1.87 2.97 15.16
C CYS A 218 1.42 2.61 16.58
N ASP A 219 0.22 3.06 16.96
CA ASP A 219 -0.45 2.60 18.19
C ASP A 219 -0.85 1.14 18.10
N TRP A 220 -1.13 0.68 16.88
CA TRP A 220 -1.40 -0.72 16.54
C TRP A 220 -0.77 -1.07 15.19
N CYS A 221 0.28 -1.88 15.23
CA CYS A 221 0.90 -2.41 14.02
C CYS A 221 0.42 -3.85 13.77
N ILE A 222 -0.15 -4.10 12.60
CA ILE A 222 -0.65 -5.40 12.13
C ILE A 222 0.35 -5.96 11.13
N LEU A 223 0.85 -7.17 11.40
CA LEU A 223 1.77 -7.92 10.56
C LEU A 223 1.06 -9.17 10.04
N PRO A 224 0.33 -9.09 8.91
CA PRO A 224 -0.55 -10.18 8.45
C PRO A 224 0.20 -11.42 7.98
N LEU A 225 1.41 -11.24 7.48
CA LEU A 225 2.18 -12.30 6.84
C LEU A 225 3.33 -12.72 7.74
N LYS A 226 3.36 -14.00 8.13
CA LYS A 226 4.44 -14.58 8.92
C LYS A 226 5.60 -15.10 8.08
N SER A 227 5.37 -15.35 6.79
CA SER A 227 6.37 -15.93 5.90
C SER A 227 6.33 -15.28 4.52
N THR A 228 7.39 -15.54 3.76
CA THR A 228 7.58 -15.09 2.39
C THR A 228 6.89 -15.98 1.36
N ASP A 229 5.96 -16.82 1.75
CA ASP A 229 5.39 -17.90 0.93
C ASP A 229 4.53 -17.40 -0.23
N TYR A 230 4.19 -16.09 -0.24
CA TYR A 230 3.41 -15.49 -1.30
C TYR A 230 4.27 -14.63 -2.21
N SER A 231 4.09 -14.84 -3.51
CA SER A 231 4.74 -14.01 -4.53
C SER A 231 4.25 -12.56 -4.47
N THR A 232 5.16 -11.61 -4.67
CA THR A 232 4.79 -10.20 -4.91
C THR A 232 3.88 -10.07 -6.15
N PHE A 233 3.98 -11.03 -7.07
CA PHE A 233 3.24 -11.09 -8.33
C PHE A 233 2.37 -12.36 -8.39
N GLU A 234 1.51 -12.55 -7.40
CA GLU A 234 0.62 -13.71 -7.31
C GLU A 234 -0.46 -13.64 -8.42
N THR A 235 -0.70 -14.76 -9.07
CA THR A 235 -1.69 -14.88 -10.17
C THR A 235 -2.83 -15.83 -9.86
N SER A 236 -2.67 -16.71 -8.86
CA SER A 236 -3.70 -17.64 -8.43
C SER A 236 -4.79 -16.92 -7.64
N LYS A 237 -6.04 -17.03 -8.10
CA LYS A 237 -7.18 -16.41 -7.41
C LYS A 237 -7.42 -17.01 -6.03
N ASP A 238 -7.18 -18.30 -5.86
CA ASP A 238 -7.34 -18.98 -4.56
C ASP A 238 -6.32 -18.43 -3.56
N ARG A 239 -5.07 -18.25 -3.99
CA ARG A 239 -4.04 -17.64 -3.13
C ARG A 239 -4.30 -16.17 -2.83
N MET A 240 -4.96 -15.45 -3.73
CA MET A 240 -5.43 -14.07 -3.46
C MET A 240 -6.47 -14.06 -2.34
N ASP A 241 -7.40 -15.02 -2.33
CA ASP A 241 -8.38 -15.18 -1.24
C ASP A 241 -7.70 -15.55 0.08
N GLU A 242 -6.70 -16.42 0.04
CA GLU A 242 -5.89 -16.76 1.23
C GLU A 242 -5.20 -15.53 1.81
N ILE A 243 -4.55 -14.71 0.96
CA ILE A 243 -3.86 -13.48 1.40
C ILE A 243 -4.85 -12.51 2.06
N PHE A 244 -6.03 -12.33 1.46
CA PHE A 244 -7.10 -11.52 2.04
C PHE A 244 -7.49 -12.03 3.42
N HIS A 245 -7.73 -13.33 3.54
CA HIS A 245 -8.11 -13.96 4.81
C HIS A 245 -7.03 -13.83 5.88
N LEU A 246 -5.76 -13.96 5.52
CA LEU A 246 -4.64 -13.72 6.45
C LEU A 246 -4.64 -12.32 7.03
N GLY A 247 -4.97 -11.30 6.22
CA GLY A 247 -5.12 -9.93 6.70
C GLY A 247 -6.23 -9.79 7.73
N TYR A 248 -7.39 -10.38 7.43
CA TYR A 248 -8.55 -10.40 8.32
C TYR A 248 -8.21 -11.06 9.68
N GLU A 249 -7.65 -12.26 9.66
CA GLU A 249 -7.31 -13.01 10.88
C GLU A 249 -6.20 -12.32 11.70
N ALA A 250 -5.24 -11.68 11.06
CA ALA A 250 -4.21 -10.93 11.77
C ALA A 250 -4.80 -9.72 12.53
N ALA A 251 -5.72 -8.98 11.90
CA ALA A 251 -6.43 -7.89 12.55
C ALA A 251 -7.27 -8.41 13.71
N LYS A 252 -8.06 -9.45 13.49
CA LYS A 252 -8.92 -10.08 14.51
C LYS A 252 -8.10 -10.53 15.72
N LYS A 253 -6.97 -11.20 15.51
CA LYS A 253 -6.10 -11.68 16.59
C LYS A 253 -5.51 -10.54 17.40
N GLY A 254 -5.09 -9.44 16.75
CA GLY A 254 -4.48 -8.30 17.42
C GLY A 254 -5.47 -7.38 18.12
N PHE A 255 -6.73 -7.41 17.72
CA PHE A 255 -7.74 -6.42 18.13
C PHE A 255 -7.97 -6.37 19.64
N GLU A 256 -8.06 -7.50 20.31
CA GLU A 256 -8.35 -7.55 21.76
C GLU A 256 -7.28 -6.82 22.59
N THR A 257 -6.02 -6.79 22.10
CA THR A 257 -4.92 -6.10 22.80
C THR A 257 -5.04 -4.57 22.72
N VAL A 258 -5.64 -4.05 21.64
CA VAL A 258 -5.76 -2.61 21.38
C VAL A 258 -7.15 -2.06 21.64
N ARG A 259 -8.17 -2.91 21.72
CA ARG A 259 -9.56 -2.52 21.95
C ARG A 259 -9.72 -1.58 23.16
N LYS A 260 -9.05 -1.86 24.27
CA LYS A 260 -9.07 -1.01 25.46
C LYS A 260 -8.40 0.35 25.21
N LYS A 261 -7.33 0.40 24.39
CA LYS A 261 -6.65 1.66 24.01
C LYS A 261 -7.55 2.51 23.12
N LEU A 262 -8.19 1.90 22.12
CA LEU A 262 -9.16 2.54 21.23
C LEU A 262 -10.35 3.13 22.02
N ILE A 263 -10.93 2.35 22.95
CA ILE A 263 -12.03 2.81 23.82
C ILE A 263 -11.57 3.94 24.73
N LYS A 264 -10.36 3.87 25.27
CA LYS A 264 -9.81 4.94 26.12
C LYS A 264 -9.54 6.21 25.33
N ALA A 265 -9.02 6.08 24.10
CA ALA A 265 -8.82 7.20 23.19
C ALA A 265 -10.16 7.89 22.88
N ASN A 266 -11.21 7.12 22.55
CA ASN A 266 -12.55 7.66 22.34
C ASN A 266 -13.12 8.36 23.58
N LYS A 267 -12.88 7.85 24.80
CA LYS A 267 -13.36 8.46 26.05
C LYS A 267 -12.58 9.71 26.44
N SER A 268 -11.27 9.81 26.12
CA SER A 268 -10.47 10.99 26.44
C SER A 268 -10.83 12.21 25.58
N ALA A 269 -11.50 11.99 24.44
CA ALA A 269 -12.03 13.06 23.61
C ALA A 269 -13.28 13.74 24.20
N ASP A 270 -14.01 13.06 25.09
CA ASP A 270 -15.18 13.60 25.79
C ASP A 270 -14.84 14.57 26.94
N TYR A 271 -13.54 14.68 27.30
CA TYR A 271 -13.06 15.49 28.43
C TYR A 271 -12.14 16.66 28.03
N LYS A 272 -12.01 16.97 26.75
CA LYS A 272 -11.34 18.17 26.24
C LYS A 272 -12.33 19.05 25.47
#